data_0354c04ccae127e302cf6bbfdc696d12
#
_entry.id   0354c04ccae127e302cf6bbfdc696d12
#
_cell.length_a   1.000
_cell.length_b   1.000
_cell.length_c   1.000
_cell.angle_alpha   90.00
_cell.angle_beta   90.00
_cell.angle_gamma   90.00
#
_symmetry.space_group_name_H-M   'P 1'
#
loop_
_entity.id
_entity.type
_entity.pdbx_description
1 polymer ?
#
loop_
_entity_poly.entity_id
_entity_poly.type
_entity_poly.pdbx_seq_one_letter_code
_entity_poly.pdbx_strand_id
1 'polypeptide(L)'
;MSKNPPVPAATDPAIIRNFCIIAHIDHGKSTLADRMLQATGVVAPRDMKAQYLDRMDIERERGITIKSQAVRMPWDVDGTSYALNMIDTPGHVDFTYEVSRSLAACEGALLLVDAAQGIEAQTLANLYLAMENDLTIIPVLNKIDLPAAQPDKYAEELANLIGCEPDEVLRVSGKTGEGVEALLDRIVEAIPAPQGDASAPARAMIFDSVYDSYRGVVTYVRVVDGSLQPRQKIKMMSTGAEHDLLEIGVISPEPVPSKGLGVGEVGYLITGVKDVRQSRVGDTVTSAAKPAEQSLGGYEDPKPMVFSGLFPIDGSDYPALRDALDKLKLNDAALIYEPETSAALGFGFRCGFLGLLHLEIVRERLEREFNLDLISTAPNVIYDVVDEAGNAKRVTNPSEFPEGKVATIREPMVACTIIAPSEYIGAIMELCQSRRGQMGGMDYLSKDRVEMRYRLPLAEIVFDFFDQLKSRTRGYASLDWKFDGEEEADLVKVDILLQGEKVDAFSAITHRDKAYSYGLMMTSKLRELIPRQQFEVPIQAAIGSRIIARENIRAMRKDVLSKCYGGDISRKRKLLEKQKEGKKRMKMVGRVEVPQEAFIAALSSGEEKDKKK
;
A
#
# COMPACT_ATOMS: atom_id res chain seq x y z
N MET A 1 1.57 9.94 36.53
CA MET A 1 2.82 10.52 36.01
C MET A 1 3.98 10.03 36.86
N SER A 2 4.98 9.43 36.22
CA SER A 2 6.21 9.00 36.88
C SER A 2 6.85 10.17 37.64
N LYS A 3 7.32 9.92 38.89
CA LYS A 3 7.95 10.96 39.70
C LYS A 3 9.33 11.39 39.16
N ASN A 4 10.01 10.50 38.44
CA ASN A 4 11.33 10.75 37.83
C ASN A 4 11.41 10.04 36.45
N PRO A 5 10.86 10.62 35.38
CA PRO A 5 10.94 10.02 34.06
C PRO A 5 12.41 9.92 33.61
N PRO A 6 12.80 8.80 32.94
CA PRO A 6 14.15 8.65 32.42
C PRO A 6 14.54 9.78 31.47
N VAL A 7 15.73 10.36 31.67
CA VAL A 7 16.23 11.52 30.90
C VAL A 7 16.96 11.03 29.66
N PRO A 8 16.58 11.44 28.43
CA PRO A 8 17.26 11.05 27.21
C PRO A 8 18.77 11.39 27.24
N ALA A 9 19.58 10.57 26.62
CA ALA A 9 21.05 10.55 26.62
C ALA A 9 21.71 10.10 27.95
N ALA A 10 20.96 10.00 29.01
CA ALA A 10 21.44 9.49 30.31
C ALA A 10 20.61 8.29 30.81
N THR A 11 19.73 7.73 29.96
CA THR A 11 18.93 6.55 30.31
C THR A 11 19.82 5.32 30.30
N ASP A 12 19.81 4.56 31.39
CA ASP A 12 20.44 3.24 31.42
C ASP A 12 19.72 2.31 30.44
N PRO A 13 20.40 1.64 29.50
CA PRO A 13 19.77 0.66 28.60
C PRO A 13 18.94 -0.40 29.34
N ALA A 14 19.33 -0.78 30.57
CA ALA A 14 18.61 -1.76 31.37
C ALA A 14 17.14 -1.40 31.65
N ILE A 15 16.79 -0.11 31.65
CA ILE A 15 15.42 0.37 31.88
C ILE A 15 14.72 0.84 30.60
N ILE A 16 15.26 0.53 29.41
CA ILE A 16 14.63 0.81 28.12
C ILE A 16 13.91 -0.45 27.62
N ARG A 17 12.73 -0.27 27.03
CA ARG A 17 11.98 -1.32 26.31
C ARG A 17 11.51 -0.78 24.98
N ASN A 18 12.04 -1.31 23.87
CA ASN A 18 11.62 -0.95 22.53
C ASN A 18 10.70 -2.03 21.99
N PHE A 19 9.50 -1.67 21.63
CA PHE A 19 8.52 -2.62 21.12
C PHE A 19 7.62 -1.99 20.07
N CYS A 20 7.01 -2.85 19.26
CA CYS A 20 6.01 -2.48 18.29
C CYS A 20 4.69 -3.22 18.53
N ILE A 21 3.62 -2.75 17.90
CA ILE A 21 2.33 -3.45 17.90
C ILE A 21 2.08 -3.96 16.48
N ILE A 22 2.05 -5.28 16.32
CA ILE A 22 1.70 -5.95 15.07
C ILE A 22 0.28 -6.49 15.15
N ALA A 23 -0.53 -6.19 14.16
CA ALA A 23 -1.95 -6.51 14.15
C ALA A 23 -2.48 -6.60 12.71
N HIS A 24 -3.56 -7.34 12.53
CA HIS A 24 -4.38 -7.22 11.34
C HIS A 24 -5.14 -5.88 11.35
N ILE A 25 -5.59 -5.42 10.18
CA ILE A 25 -6.46 -4.25 10.03
C ILE A 25 -7.70 -4.44 10.91
N ASP A 26 -8.16 -3.38 11.55
CA ASP A 26 -9.33 -3.35 12.44
C ASP A 26 -9.22 -4.19 13.74
N HIS A 27 -8.09 -4.80 14.07
CA HIS A 27 -7.90 -5.47 15.37
C HIS A 27 -7.74 -4.50 16.55
N GLY A 28 -7.72 -3.18 16.28
CA GLY A 28 -7.73 -2.14 17.30
C GLY A 28 -6.35 -1.69 17.77
N LYS A 29 -5.33 -1.78 16.91
CA LYS A 29 -3.97 -1.33 17.16
C LYS A 29 -3.91 0.13 17.64
N SER A 30 -4.41 1.09 16.86
CA SER A 30 -4.38 2.52 17.20
C SER A 30 -5.21 2.83 18.47
N THR A 31 -6.31 2.10 18.71
CA THR A 31 -7.10 2.25 19.93
C THR A 31 -6.37 1.78 21.18
N LEU A 32 -5.60 0.66 21.07
CA LEU A 32 -4.77 0.19 22.16
C LEU A 32 -3.61 1.15 22.42
N ALA A 33 -2.94 1.64 21.38
CA ALA A 33 -1.89 2.64 21.47
C ALA A 33 -2.39 3.91 22.20
N ASP A 34 -3.55 4.44 21.82
CA ASP A 34 -4.21 5.57 22.50
C ASP A 34 -4.40 5.30 23.99
N ARG A 35 -4.85 4.09 24.33
CA ARG A 35 -5.07 3.72 25.74
C ARG A 35 -3.76 3.64 26.53
N MET A 36 -2.68 3.14 25.91
CA MET A 36 -1.36 3.13 26.53
C MET A 36 -0.83 4.55 26.77
N LEU A 37 -1.03 5.48 25.82
CA LEU A 37 -0.69 6.89 26.00
C LEU A 37 -1.44 7.54 27.15
N GLN A 38 -2.70 7.18 27.36
CA GLN A 38 -3.51 7.64 28.50
C GLN A 38 -3.04 7.05 29.81
N ALA A 39 -2.82 5.72 29.87
CA ALA A 39 -2.40 5.02 31.09
C ALA A 39 -1.05 5.50 31.60
N THR A 40 -0.10 5.77 30.68
CA THR A 40 1.23 6.31 31.00
C THR A 40 1.22 7.82 31.29
N GLY A 41 0.10 8.51 31.03
CA GLY A 41 -0.06 9.94 31.29
C GLY A 41 0.72 10.85 30.34
N VAL A 42 1.23 10.31 29.23
CA VAL A 42 1.94 11.10 28.20
C VAL A 42 1.00 12.09 27.51
N VAL A 43 -0.26 11.68 27.31
CA VAL A 43 -1.33 12.54 26.81
C VAL A 43 -2.37 12.74 27.91
N ALA A 44 -2.64 14.00 28.24
CA ALA A 44 -3.68 14.29 29.24
C ALA A 44 -5.07 13.92 28.70
N PRO A 45 -6.01 13.42 29.54
CA PRO A 45 -7.33 12.99 29.10
C PRO A 45 -8.11 14.03 28.29
N ARG A 46 -7.93 15.32 28.60
CA ARG A 46 -8.58 16.45 27.90
C ARG A 46 -8.03 16.71 26.50
N ASP A 47 -6.77 16.31 26.25
CA ASP A 47 -6.06 16.56 25.00
C ASP A 47 -6.07 15.31 24.10
N MET A 48 -6.65 14.20 24.59
CA MET A 48 -6.73 12.93 23.88
C MET A 48 -7.75 13.03 22.74
N LYS A 49 -7.31 12.58 21.56
CA LYS A 49 -8.13 12.40 20.36
C LYS A 49 -8.09 10.94 19.96
N ALA A 50 -9.14 10.45 19.35
CA ALA A 50 -9.14 9.09 18.80
C ALA A 50 -8.05 8.98 17.72
N GLN A 51 -7.33 7.85 17.70
CA GLN A 51 -6.23 7.59 16.79
C GLN A 51 -5.16 8.72 16.84
N TYR A 52 -4.70 9.00 18.04
CA TYR A 52 -3.80 10.13 18.32
C TYR A 52 -2.51 10.07 17.50
N LEU A 53 -1.98 8.88 17.26
CA LEU A 53 -0.75 8.66 16.49
C LEU A 53 -0.98 8.74 14.98
N ASP A 54 -2.19 8.47 14.50
CA ASP A 54 -2.55 8.58 13.08
C ASP A 54 -2.71 10.05 12.72
N ARG A 55 -1.64 10.67 12.20
CA ARG A 55 -1.57 12.13 11.97
C ARG A 55 -2.23 12.58 10.67
N MET A 56 -2.35 11.70 9.68
CA MET A 56 -3.00 11.99 8.42
C MET A 56 -4.53 11.82 8.53
N ASP A 57 -5.29 12.69 7.87
CA ASP A 57 -6.74 12.57 7.83
C ASP A 57 -7.16 11.25 7.16
N ILE A 58 -6.45 10.83 6.12
CA ILE A 58 -6.67 9.58 5.41
C ILE A 58 -6.45 8.34 6.29
N GLU A 59 -5.48 8.37 7.21
CA GLU A 59 -5.27 7.29 8.19
C GLU A 59 -6.49 7.14 9.10
N ARG A 60 -6.99 8.25 9.62
CA ARG A 60 -8.16 8.28 10.52
C ARG A 60 -9.45 7.88 9.83
N GLU A 61 -9.67 8.32 8.59
CA GLU A 61 -10.87 7.99 7.82
C GLU A 61 -10.91 6.51 7.42
N ARG A 62 -9.76 5.95 7.04
CA ARG A 62 -9.65 4.56 6.61
C ARG A 62 -9.40 3.59 7.77
N GLY A 63 -9.08 4.09 8.97
CA GLY A 63 -8.76 3.27 10.13
C GLY A 63 -7.46 2.47 9.99
N ILE A 64 -6.51 2.95 9.18
CA ILE A 64 -5.24 2.27 8.92
C ILE A 64 -4.07 3.20 9.23
N THR A 65 -3.02 2.66 9.81
CA THR A 65 -1.73 3.36 9.94
C THR A 65 -0.96 3.21 8.63
N ILE A 66 -0.53 4.33 8.06
CA ILE A 66 0.25 4.39 6.82
C ILE A 66 1.72 4.60 7.14
N LYS A 67 2.01 5.49 8.11
CA LYS A 67 3.38 5.83 8.53
C LYS A 67 3.66 5.40 9.94
N SER A 68 4.86 4.85 10.16
CA SER A 68 5.33 4.51 11.50
C SER A 68 5.49 5.74 12.37
N GLN A 69 5.06 5.65 13.63
CA GLN A 69 5.22 6.69 14.64
C GLN A 69 5.91 6.11 15.86
N ALA A 70 6.91 6.80 16.40
CA ALA A 70 7.56 6.38 17.62
C ALA A 70 7.12 7.28 18.79
N VAL A 71 6.85 6.69 19.94
CA VAL A 71 6.51 7.46 21.16
C VAL A 71 7.21 6.87 22.37
N ARG A 72 7.86 7.72 23.14
CA ARG A 72 8.47 7.40 24.42
C ARG A 72 7.48 7.63 25.55
N MET A 73 7.24 6.61 26.36
CA MET A 73 6.31 6.60 27.48
C MET A 73 7.04 6.21 28.77
N PRO A 74 6.91 6.94 29.88
CA PRO A 74 7.42 6.49 31.18
C PRO A 74 6.44 5.50 31.83
N TRP A 75 6.95 4.43 32.44
CA TRP A 75 6.15 3.50 33.22
C TRP A 75 6.88 3.04 34.47
N ASP A 76 6.21 3.06 35.61
CA ASP A 76 6.83 2.74 36.91
C ASP A 76 6.46 1.33 37.35
N VAL A 77 7.47 0.46 37.53
CA VAL A 77 7.31 -0.88 38.06
C VAL A 77 8.28 -1.04 39.27
N ASP A 78 7.79 -1.46 40.41
CA ASP A 78 8.55 -1.68 41.62
C ASP A 78 9.48 -0.52 42.05
N GLY A 79 9.01 0.70 41.81
CA GLY A 79 9.76 1.92 42.15
C GLY A 79 10.84 2.33 41.15
N THR A 80 11.01 1.55 40.06
CA THR A 80 11.87 1.88 38.93
C THR A 80 11.06 2.46 37.79
N SER A 81 11.49 3.59 37.26
CA SER A 81 10.85 4.22 36.09
C SER A 81 11.50 3.75 34.81
N TYR A 82 10.74 3.05 33.97
CA TYR A 82 11.17 2.55 32.66
C TYR A 82 10.85 3.55 31.54
N ALA A 83 11.65 3.51 30.48
CA ALA A 83 11.38 4.19 29.22
C ALA A 83 10.85 3.20 28.21
N LEU A 84 9.56 3.24 27.95
CA LEU A 84 8.89 2.41 26.95
C LEU A 84 8.88 3.19 25.62
N ASN A 85 9.58 2.69 24.61
CA ASN A 85 9.54 3.24 23.25
C ASN A 85 8.65 2.35 22.41
N MET A 86 7.44 2.81 22.16
CA MET A 86 6.49 2.16 21.26
C MET A 86 6.70 2.67 19.85
N ILE A 87 6.86 1.77 18.88
CA ILE A 87 6.88 2.08 17.46
C ILE A 87 5.58 1.54 16.87
N ASP A 88 4.68 2.45 16.49
CA ASP A 88 3.43 2.10 15.83
C ASP A 88 3.71 1.78 14.35
N THR A 89 3.28 0.60 13.88
CA THR A 89 3.62 0.06 12.56
C THR A 89 2.39 -0.02 11.67
N PRO A 90 2.53 0.18 10.33
CA PRO A 90 1.46 -0.16 9.40
C PRO A 90 1.04 -1.63 9.55
N GLY A 91 -0.24 -1.92 9.28
CA GLY A 91 -0.77 -3.30 9.38
C GLY A 91 -1.01 -3.97 8.02
N HIS A 92 -0.87 -3.26 6.90
CA HIS A 92 -1.24 -3.74 5.57
C HIS A 92 -0.04 -4.32 4.79
N VAL A 93 -0.30 -5.35 3.98
CA VAL A 93 0.72 -6.05 3.17
C VAL A 93 1.51 -5.12 2.25
N ASP A 94 0.90 -4.08 1.67
CA ASP A 94 1.58 -3.11 0.81
C ASP A 94 2.73 -2.38 1.53
N PHE A 95 2.67 -2.30 2.87
CA PHE A 95 3.67 -1.62 3.71
C PHE A 95 4.62 -2.58 4.45
N THR A 96 4.73 -3.83 3.99
CA THR A 96 5.61 -4.85 4.60
C THR A 96 7.06 -4.36 4.77
N TYR A 97 7.55 -3.54 3.83
CA TYR A 97 8.87 -2.93 3.91
C TYR A 97 9.00 -2.03 5.16
N GLU A 98 8.02 -1.16 5.41
CA GLU A 98 8.00 -0.25 6.58
C GLU A 98 7.82 -1.02 7.88
N VAL A 99 6.98 -2.07 7.87
CA VAL A 99 6.84 -3.00 9.01
C VAL A 99 8.17 -3.63 9.36
N SER A 100 8.87 -4.24 8.40
CA SER A 100 10.16 -4.89 8.63
C SER A 100 11.20 -3.94 9.25
N ARG A 101 11.21 -2.67 8.87
CA ARG A 101 12.12 -1.66 9.45
C ARG A 101 11.77 -1.28 10.87
N SER A 102 10.49 -1.13 11.16
CA SER A 102 10.01 -0.85 12.51
C SER A 102 10.30 -2.05 13.45
N LEU A 103 10.13 -3.27 12.96
CA LEU A 103 10.49 -4.48 13.69
C LEU A 103 11.98 -4.52 14.03
N ALA A 104 12.86 -4.25 13.06
CA ALA A 104 14.31 -4.21 13.28
C ALA A 104 14.75 -3.15 14.30
N ALA A 105 13.90 -2.17 14.63
CA ALA A 105 14.15 -1.16 15.65
C ALA A 105 13.72 -1.58 17.06
N CYS A 106 13.14 -2.78 17.23
CA CYS A 106 12.54 -3.26 18.47
C CYS A 106 13.25 -4.49 19.03
N GLU A 107 13.07 -4.77 20.31
CA GLU A 107 13.40 -6.02 20.99
C GLU A 107 12.17 -6.89 21.24
N GLY A 108 10.95 -6.34 21.13
CA GLY A 108 9.72 -7.09 21.32
C GLY A 108 8.59 -6.61 20.43
N ALA A 109 7.59 -7.48 20.25
CA ALA A 109 6.38 -7.19 19.53
C ALA A 109 5.14 -7.66 20.28
N LEU A 110 4.12 -6.80 20.33
CA LEU A 110 2.79 -7.17 20.81
C LEU A 110 2.02 -7.74 19.61
N LEU A 111 1.71 -9.03 19.63
CA LEU A 111 0.88 -9.66 18.63
C LEU A 111 -0.58 -9.50 19.03
N LEU A 112 -1.26 -8.53 18.43
CA LEU A 112 -2.62 -8.15 18.78
C LEU A 112 -3.65 -8.87 17.89
N VAL A 113 -4.56 -9.61 18.52
CA VAL A 113 -5.62 -10.35 17.87
C VAL A 113 -6.97 -9.92 18.44
N ASP A 114 -7.96 -9.72 17.56
CA ASP A 114 -9.34 -9.43 17.95
C ASP A 114 -10.01 -10.68 18.55
N ALA A 115 -10.54 -10.59 19.76
CA ALA A 115 -11.20 -11.69 20.46
C ALA A 115 -12.53 -12.14 19.82
N ALA A 116 -13.04 -11.42 18.80
CA ALA A 116 -14.24 -11.79 18.05
C ALA A 116 -13.91 -12.37 16.66
N GLN A 117 -12.80 -11.94 16.04
CA GLN A 117 -12.41 -12.36 14.69
C GLN A 117 -11.33 -13.46 14.68
N GLY A 118 -10.41 -13.44 15.67
CA GLY A 118 -9.33 -14.40 15.79
C GLY A 118 -8.15 -14.12 14.84
N ILE A 119 -7.38 -15.19 14.55
CA ILE A 119 -6.15 -15.09 13.73
C ILE A 119 -6.49 -14.84 12.26
N GLU A 120 -5.87 -13.85 11.64
CA GLU A 120 -6.04 -13.47 10.24
C GLU A 120 -4.71 -13.62 9.44
N ALA A 121 -4.74 -13.58 8.10
CA ALA A 121 -3.55 -13.82 7.28
C ALA A 121 -2.39 -12.87 7.59
N GLN A 122 -2.68 -11.57 7.78
CA GLN A 122 -1.66 -10.59 8.15
C GLN A 122 -1.11 -10.82 9.57
N THR A 123 -1.88 -11.43 10.47
CA THR A 123 -1.38 -11.82 11.80
C THR A 123 -0.23 -12.81 11.67
N LEU A 124 -0.40 -13.83 10.80
CA LEU A 124 0.65 -14.83 10.54
C LEU A 124 1.86 -14.21 9.85
N ALA A 125 1.65 -13.41 8.80
CA ALA A 125 2.74 -12.76 8.08
C ALA A 125 3.59 -11.86 8.98
N ASN A 126 2.94 -11.03 9.80
CA ASN A 126 3.63 -10.15 10.73
C ASN A 126 4.32 -10.93 11.88
N LEU A 127 3.73 -12.04 12.34
CA LEU A 127 4.36 -12.92 13.32
C LEU A 127 5.66 -13.50 12.75
N TYR A 128 5.66 -14.03 11.53
CA TYR A 128 6.87 -14.57 10.92
C TYR A 128 7.95 -13.50 10.74
N LEU A 129 7.58 -12.30 10.30
CA LEU A 129 8.52 -11.18 10.22
C LEU A 129 9.12 -10.80 11.59
N ALA A 130 8.32 -10.85 12.67
CA ALA A 130 8.80 -10.59 14.00
C ALA A 130 9.77 -11.70 14.48
N MET A 131 9.47 -12.96 14.16
CA MET A 131 10.35 -14.11 14.46
C MET A 131 11.66 -14.06 13.65
N GLU A 132 11.63 -13.66 12.38
CA GLU A 132 12.84 -13.46 11.56
C GLU A 132 13.75 -12.35 12.12
N ASN A 133 13.21 -11.40 12.89
CA ASN A 133 13.97 -10.37 13.59
C ASN A 133 14.30 -10.74 15.05
N ASP A 134 14.12 -11.99 15.46
CA ASP A 134 14.39 -12.49 16.82
C ASP A 134 13.68 -11.72 17.94
N LEU A 135 12.47 -11.17 17.67
CA LEU A 135 11.73 -10.39 18.65
C LEU A 135 11.03 -11.27 19.68
N THR A 136 11.00 -10.81 20.93
CA THR A 136 10.15 -11.40 21.97
C THR A 136 8.69 -11.09 21.67
N ILE A 137 7.87 -12.12 21.47
CA ILE A 137 6.45 -11.97 21.13
C ILE A 137 5.59 -12.02 22.40
N ILE A 138 4.77 -11.00 22.60
CA ILE A 138 3.75 -10.99 23.66
C ILE A 138 2.38 -11.13 22.99
N PRO A 139 1.67 -12.26 23.15
CA PRO A 139 0.35 -12.47 22.60
C PRO A 139 -0.71 -11.69 23.38
N VAL A 140 -1.57 -10.95 22.65
CA VAL A 140 -2.60 -10.08 23.24
C VAL A 140 -3.92 -10.27 22.52
N LEU A 141 -4.98 -10.62 23.24
CA LEU A 141 -6.35 -10.60 22.76
C LEU A 141 -7.00 -9.27 23.12
N ASN A 142 -7.44 -8.54 22.09
CA ASN A 142 -8.11 -7.25 22.24
C ASN A 142 -9.62 -7.38 22.02
N LYS A 143 -10.35 -6.33 22.40
CA LYS A 143 -11.81 -6.20 22.25
C LYS A 143 -12.59 -7.26 23.06
N ILE A 144 -12.10 -7.66 24.21
CA ILE A 144 -12.77 -8.61 25.11
C ILE A 144 -14.13 -8.07 25.62
N ASP A 145 -14.38 -6.77 25.49
CA ASP A 145 -15.63 -6.08 25.81
C ASP A 145 -16.75 -6.34 24.82
N LEU A 146 -16.48 -6.92 23.64
CA LEU A 146 -17.48 -7.19 22.63
C LEU A 146 -18.35 -8.38 23.00
N PRO A 147 -19.68 -8.32 22.75
CA PRO A 147 -20.59 -9.46 23.03
C PRO A 147 -20.26 -10.72 22.22
N ALA A 148 -19.62 -10.57 21.07
CA ALA A 148 -19.23 -11.67 20.20
C ALA A 148 -17.82 -12.21 20.51
N ALA A 149 -17.11 -11.63 21.50
CA ALA A 149 -15.77 -12.08 21.87
C ALA A 149 -15.78 -13.51 22.43
N GLN A 150 -14.78 -14.30 22.01
CA GLN A 150 -14.55 -15.66 22.45
C GLN A 150 -13.11 -15.80 22.97
N PRO A 151 -12.75 -15.13 24.09
CA PRO A 151 -11.38 -15.00 24.53
C PRO A 151 -10.71 -16.34 24.84
N ASP A 152 -11.44 -17.31 25.44
CA ASP A 152 -10.87 -18.61 25.76
C ASP A 152 -10.49 -19.40 24.50
N LYS A 153 -11.38 -19.42 23.49
CA LYS A 153 -11.13 -20.09 22.21
C LYS A 153 -9.90 -19.52 21.50
N TYR A 154 -9.85 -18.19 21.36
CA TYR A 154 -8.77 -17.54 20.62
C TYR A 154 -7.46 -17.46 21.42
N ALA A 155 -7.51 -17.54 22.78
CA ALA A 155 -6.32 -17.73 23.57
C ALA A 155 -5.67 -19.11 23.31
N GLU A 156 -6.46 -20.18 23.22
CA GLU A 156 -5.96 -21.51 22.86
C GLU A 156 -5.37 -21.53 21.43
N GLU A 157 -6.07 -20.93 20.45
CA GLU A 157 -5.58 -20.86 19.07
C GLU A 157 -4.26 -20.08 18.98
N LEU A 158 -4.15 -18.93 19.67
CA LEU A 158 -2.96 -18.08 19.66
C LEU A 158 -1.80 -18.72 20.42
N ALA A 159 -2.08 -19.37 21.56
CA ALA A 159 -1.09 -20.12 22.34
C ALA A 159 -0.49 -21.28 21.53
N ASN A 160 -1.33 -22.04 20.83
CA ASN A 160 -0.86 -23.11 19.93
C ASN A 160 0.00 -22.59 18.78
N LEU A 161 -0.33 -21.41 18.22
CA LEU A 161 0.43 -20.80 17.14
C LEU A 161 1.84 -20.38 17.57
N ILE A 162 1.96 -19.80 18.77
CA ILE A 162 3.23 -19.25 19.28
C ILE A 162 4.03 -20.30 20.05
N GLY A 163 3.35 -21.33 20.58
CA GLY A 163 3.97 -22.36 21.43
C GLY A 163 4.09 -21.95 22.90
N CYS A 164 3.11 -21.21 23.43
CA CYS A 164 3.00 -20.81 24.83
C CYS A 164 1.76 -21.43 25.51
N GLU A 165 1.57 -21.18 26.81
CA GLU A 165 0.36 -21.60 27.52
C GLU A 165 -0.78 -20.58 27.30
N PRO A 166 -2.07 -21.01 27.24
CA PRO A 166 -3.20 -20.09 27.05
C PRO A 166 -3.33 -18.99 28.11
N ASP A 167 -2.84 -19.24 29.33
CA ASP A 167 -2.82 -18.28 30.43
C ASP A 167 -1.77 -17.18 30.26
N GLU A 168 -0.79 -17.37 29.38
CA GLU A 168 0.20 -16.35 29.00
C GLU A 168 -0.35 -15.34 27.98
N VAL A 169 -1.50 -15.64 27.36
CA VAL A 169 -2.18 -14.74 26.41
C VAL A 169 -2.91 -13.66 27.19
N LEU A 170 -2.45 -12.43 27.07
CA LEU A 170 -3.04 -11.29 27.76
C LEU A 170 -4.38 -10.90 27.14
N ARG A 171 -5.33 -10.53 27.97
CA ARG A 171 -6.71 -10.15 27.58
C ARG A 171 -6.91 -8.67 27.87
N VAL A 172 -7.19 -7.88 26.86
CA VAL A 172 -7.32 -6.42 26.99
C VAL A 172 -8.54 -5.88 26.24
N SER A 173 -8.98 -4.71 26.64
CA SER A 173 -9.86 -3.87 25.85
C SER A 173 -9.24 -2.49 25.69
N GLY A 174 -8.77 -2.18 24.48
CA GLY A 174 -8.31 -0.83 24.15
C GLY A 174 -9.40 0.22 24.34
N LYS A 175 -10.67 -0.16 24.17
CA LYS A 175 -11.82 0.73 24.34
C LYS A 175 -12.09 1.07 25.80
N THR A 176 -12.15 0.09 26.69
CA THR A 176 -12.48 0.29 28.13
C THR A 176 -11.24 0.58 28.97
N GLY A 177 -10.06 0.13 28.54
CA GLY A 177 -8.80 0.18 29.29
C GLY A 177 -8.55 -1.06 30.15
N GLU A 178 -9.45 -2.03 30.16
CA GLU A 178 -9.29 -3.27 30.90
C GLU A 178 -8.04 -4.03 30.45
N GLY A 179 -7.23 -4.49 31.43
CA GLY A 179 -6.01 -5.27 31.20
C GLY A 179 -4.79 -4.48 30.68
N VAL A 180 -4.92 -3.18 30.38
CA VAL A 180 -3.84 -2.40 29.75
C VAL A 180 -2.67 -2.13 30.71
N GLU A 181 -2.92 -1.90 32.00
CA GLU A 181 -1.85 -1.71 32.98
C GLU A 181 -1.05 -3.01 33.15
N ALA A 182 -1.72 -4.15 33.25
CA ALA A 182 -1.04 -5.46 33.30
C ALA A 182 -0.23 -5.76 32.04
N LEU A 183 -0.70 -5.29 30.86
CA LEU A 183 0.06 -5.38 29.62
C LEU A 183 1.34 -4.53 29.69
N LEU A 184 1.28 -3.30 30.23
CA LEU A 184 2.45 -2.44 30.42
C LEU A 184 3.46 -3.05 31.37
N ASP A 185 3.02 -3.68 32.48
CA ASP A 185 3.88 -4.42 33.40
C ASP A 185 4.54 -5.60 32.68
N ARG A 186 3.77 -6.38 31.90
CA ARG A 186 4.31 -7.52 31.15
C ARG A 186 5.34 -7.12 30.08
N ILE A 187 5.19 -5.95 29.44
CA ILE A 187 6.20 -5.40 28.52
C ILE A 187 7.53 -5.19 29.24
N VAL A 188 7.50 -4.62 30.43
CA VAL A 188 8.72 -4.41 31.24
C VAL A 188 9.39 -5.73 31.61
N GLU A 189 8.60 -6.74 31.99
CA GLU A 189 9.10 -8.06 32.44
C GLU A 189 9.65 -8.89 31.28
N ALA A 190 8.92 -8.99 30.18
CA ALA A 190 9.18 -9.96 29.12
C ALA A 190 10.15 -9.46 28.06
N ILE A 191 10.06 -8.18 27.68
CA ILE A 191 10.89 -7.63 26.60
C ILE A 191 12.30 -7.36 27.16
N PRO A 192 13.36 -7.90 26.51
CA PRO A 192 14.72 -7.66 26.95
C PRO A 192 15.14 -6.20 26.79
N ALA A 193 16.11 -5.80 27.56
CA ALA A 193 16.77 -4.51 27.40
C ALA A 193 17.58 -4.47 26.08
N PRO A 194 17.66 -3.33 25.40
CA PRO A 194 18.47 -3.17 24.21
C PRO A 194 19.96 -3.41 24.54
N GLN A 195 20.64 -4.12 23.63
CA GLN A 195 22.06 -4.39 23.74
C GLN A 195 22.85 -3.46 22.83
N GLY A 196 24.08 -3.11 23.24
CA GLY A 196 25.02 -2.30 22.46
C GLY A 196 26.20 -1.84 23.28
N ASP A 197 27.26 -1.39 22.60
CA ASP A 197 28.48 -0.88 23.24
C ASP A 197 28.48 0.65 23.27
N ALA A 198 28.29 1.24 24.44
CA ALA A 198 28.30 2.69 24.65
C ALA A 198 29.66 3.35 24.35
N SER A 199 30.77 2.58 24.34
CA SER A 199 32.13 3.08 24.05
C SER A 199 32.52 3.00 22.57
N ALA A 200 31.74 2.26 21.78
CA ALA A 200 31.95 2.09 20.34
C ALA A 200 31.62 3.37 19.55
N PRO A 201 32.06 3.49 18.28
CA PRO A 201 31.58 4.53 17.41
C PRO A 201 30.06 4.47 17.25
N ALA A 202 29.42 5.63 17.21
CA ALA A 202 27.97 5.70 17.10
C ALA A 202 27.46 4.99 15.85
N ARG A 203 26.46 4.11 16.02
CA ARG A 203 25.67 3.51 14.97
C ARG A 203 24.19 3.66 15.31
N ALA A 204 23.47 4.42 14.52
CA ALA A 204 22.03 4.57 14.68
C ALA A 204 21.33 4.15 13.38
N MET A 205 20.31 3.28 13.50
CA MET A 205 19.51 2.81 12.38
C MET A 205 18.38 3.79 12.09
N ILE A 206 18.22 4.17 10.84
CA ILE A 206 17.08 4.96 10.37
C ILE A 206 15.91 4.01 10.09
N PHE A 207 14.82 4.14 10.84
CA PHE A 207 13.63 3.33 10.60
C PHE A 207 12.51 4.10 9.89
N ASP A 208 12.51 5.45 9.95
CA ASP A 208 11.63 6.31 9.15
C ASP A 208 12.24 7.69 8.90
N SER A 209 11.73 8.41 7.89
CA SER A 209 12.12 9.78 7.57
C SER A 209 10.93 10.55 7.03
N VAL A 210 10.71 11.76 7.54
CA VAL A 210 9.60 12.64 7.14
C VAL A 210 10.15 14.01 6.75
N TYR A 211 9.67 14.55 5.65
CA TYR A 211 9.98 15.92 5.27
C TYR A 211 9.00 16.90 5.94
N ASP A 212 9.54 17.81 6.71
CA ASP A 212 8.85 18.96 7.31
C ASP A 212 9.24 20.22 6.55
N SER A 213 8.25 21.02 6.11
CA SER A 213 8.49 22.23 5.32
C SER A 213 9.32 23.31 6.05
N TYR A 214 9.34 23.29 7.39
CA TYR A 214 10.06 24.25 8.23
C TYR A 214 11.40 23.72 8.74
N ARG A 215 11.46 22.41 9.08
CA ARG A 215 12.61 21.77 9.73
C ARG A 215 13.50 21.00 8.73
N GLY A 216 13.04 20.81 7.51
CA GLY A 216 13.67 19.91 6.54
C GLY A 216 13.37 18.44 6.85
N VAL A 217 14.31 17.55 6.55
CA VAL A 217 14.14 16.11 6.82
C VAL A 217 14.32 15.85 8.31
N VAL A 218 13.27 15.31 8.92
CA VAL A 218 13.26 14.74 10.27
C VAL A 218 13.48 13.24 10.13
N THR A 219 14.59 12.75 10.64
CA THR A 219 14.99 11.34 10.55
C THR A 219 14.74 10.66 11.88
N TYR A 220 13.95 9.60 11.90
CA TYR A 220 13.71 8.79 13.10
C TYR A 220 14.72 7.67 13.18
N VAL A 221 15.38 7.56 14.34
CA VAL A 221 16.49 6.64 14.54
C VAL A 221 16.36 5.85 15.85
N ARG A 222 16.95 4.64 15.84
CA ARG A 222 17.32 3.91 17.04
C ARG A 222 18.84 3.83 17.13
N VAL A 223 19.40 4.23 18.26
CA VAL A 223 20.84 4.10 18.53
C VAL A 223 21.14 2.68 18.96
N VAL A 224 22.02 2.01 18.22
CA VAL A 224 22.48 0.63 18.53
C VAL A 224 23.75 0.70 19.37
N ASP A 225 24.77 1.45 18.92
CA ASP A 225 26.01 1.63 19.63
C ASP A 225 26.39 3.11 19.79
N GLY A 226 27.22 3.38 20.79
CA GLY A 226 27.74 4.71 21.05
C GLY A 226 26.69 5.72 21.47
N SER A 227 26.88 6.95 21.07
CA SER A 227 25.92 8.03 21.33
C SER A 227 25.99 9.12 20.25
N LEU A 228 24.86 9.79 20.03
CA LEU A 228 24.75 10.97 19.18
C LEU A 228 24.45 12.20 20.03
N GLN A 229 25.12 13.34 19.73
CA GLN A 229 24.96 14.59 20.46
C GLN A 229 24.63 15.73 19.50
N PRO A 230 23.92 16.79 19.95
CA PRO A 230 23.62 17.94 19.12
C PRO A 230 24.91 18.68 18.72
N ARG A 231 24.89 19.32 17.55
CA ARG A 231 25.99 20.11 16.97
C ARG A 231 27.20 19.29 16.52
N GLN A 232 27.15 17.97 16.51
CA GLN A 232 28.20 17.14 15.89
C GLN A 232 27.92 16.97 14.40
N LYS A 233 28.97 16.67 13.62
CA LYS A 233 28.80 16.18 12.26
C LYS A 233 28.51 14.69 12.25
N ILE A 234 27.48 14.34 11.54
CA ILE A 234 27.09 12.95 11.30
C ILE A 234 27.33 12.58 9.84
N LYS A 235 27.49 11.28 9.57
CA LYS A 235 27.67 10.72 8.25
C LYS A 235 26.61 9.65 8.01
N MET A 236 25.94 9.72 6.87
CA MET A 236 25.08 8.66 6.34
C MET A 236 25.96 7.61 5.67
N MET A 237 25.93 6.35 6.11
CA MET A 237 26.90 5.35 5.67
C MET A 237 26.65 4.88 4.23
N SER A 238 25.39 4.80 3.77
CA SER A 238 25.06 4.36 2.40
C SER A 238 25.44 5.39 1.34
N THR A 239 25.22 6.67 1.61
CA THR A 239 25.47 7.74 0.65
C THR A 239 26.82 8.41 0.84
N GLY A 240 27.45 8.24 2.01
CA GLY A 240 28.66 8.94 2.42
C GLY A 240 28.44 10.44 2.72
N ALA A 241 27.22 10.93 2.67
CA ALA A 241 26.89 12.34 2.90
C ALA A 241 27.10 12.73 4.36
N GLU A 242 27.72 13.90 4.58
CA GLU A 242 27.97 14.45 5.91
C GLU A 242 27.03 15.66 6.15
N HIS A 243 26.45 15.70 7.34
CA HIS A 243 25.53 16.75 7.74
C HIS A 243 25.78 17.22 9.17
N ASP A 244 25.49 18.48 9.44
CA ASP A 244 25.50 19.00 10.81
C ASP A 244 24.21 18.60 11.53
N LEU A 245 24.31 17.99 12.70
CA LEU A 245 23.16 17.63 13.53
C LEU A 245 22.66 18.87 14.27
N LEU A 246 21.60 19.49 13.74
CA LEU A 246 21.04 20.73 14.25
C LEU A 246 20.27 20.52 15.55
N GLU A 247 19.43 19.48 15.57
CA GLU A 247 18.59 19.11 16.71
C GLU A 247 18.52 17.60 16.85
N ILE A 248 18.44 17.11 18.08
CA ILE A 248 18.25 15.71 18.46
C ILE A 248 17.29 15.66 19.63
N GLY A 249 16.42 14.65 19.66
CA GLY A 249 15.46 14.51 20.73
C GLY A 249 14.65 13.21 20.67
N VAL A 250 13.65 13.14 21.53
CA VAL A 250 12.68 12.02 21.62
C VAL A 250 11.28 12.52 21.30
N ILE A 251 10.36 11.62 20.99
CA ILE A 251 8.95 11.92 20.76
C ILE A 251 8.15 11.47 22.00
N SER A 252 7.44 12.40 22.68
CA SER A 252 6.69 12.10 23.91
C SER A 252 5.52 13.08 24.17
N PRO A 253 4.39 12.98 23.51
CA PRO A 253 4.08 12.45 22.18
C PRO A 253 4.55 13.40 21.07
N GLU A 254 4.87 14.63 21.42
CA GLU A 254 5.44 15.64 20.52
C GLU A 254 6.99 15.63 20.61
N PRO A 255 7.69 16.17 19.60
CA PRO A 255 9.15 16.26 19.63
C PRO A 255 9.67 17.04 20.84
N VAL A 256 10.50 16.41 21.65
CA VAL A 256 11.15 16.99 22.82
C VAL A 256 12.66 16.98 22.60
N PRO A 257 13.31 18.15 22.43
CA PRO A 257 14.75 18.23 22.29
C PRO A 257 15.49 17.65 23.50
N SER A 258 16.61 16.97 23.24
CA SER A 258 17.44 16.35 24.27
C SER A 258 18.91 16.73 24.12
N LYS A 259 19.72 16.36 25.12
CA LYS A 259 21.18 16.55 25.10
C LYS A 259 21.90 15.50 24.23
N GLY A 260 21.19 14.51 23.72
CA GLY A 260 21.69 13.44 22.87
C GLY A 260 20.79 12.20 22.93
N LEU A 261 21.22 11.14 22.27
CA LEU A 261 20.65 9.80 22.35
C LEU A 261 21.79 8.80 22.59
N GLY A 262 21.59 7.89 23.55
CA GLY A 262 22.51 6.80 23.88
C GLY A 262 22.01 5.45 23.39
N VAL A 263 22.74 4.39 23.73
CA VAL A 263 22.41 3.00 23.35
C VAL A 263 20.98 2.65 23.71
N GLY A 264 20.26 2.06 22.75
CA GLY A 264 18.87 1.63 22.88
C GLY A 264 17.83 2.75 22.77
N GLU A 265 18.22 4.01 22.79
CA GLU A 265 17.25 5.10 22.70
C GLU A 265 16.71 5.28 21.29
N VAL A 266 15.40 5.49 21.21
CA VAL A 266 14.65 5.85 20.00
C VAL A 266 14.35 7.35 20.03
N GLY A 267 14.61 8.02 18.91
CA GLY A 267 14.39 9.45 18.84
C GLY A 267 14.45 10.00 17.40
N TYR A 268 14.64 11.31 17.28
CA TYR A 268 14.70 11.99 15.99
C TYR A 268 15.96 12.84 15.84
N LEU A 269 16.37 13.01 14.59
CA LEU A 269 17.48 13.87 14.17
C LEU A 269 16.96 14.89 13.16
N ILE A 270 17.40 16.15 13.32
CA ILE A 270 17.19 17.23 12.33
C ILE A 270 18.55 17.68 11.84
N THR A 271 18.77 17.54 10.53
CA THR A 271 20.07 17.81 9.90
C THR A 271 20.02 18.98 8.91
N GLY A 272 18.85 19.57 8.68
CA GLY A 272 18.68 20.61 7.65
C GLY A 272 18.74 20.09 6.22
N VAL A 273 18.79 18.78 6.02
CA VAL A 273 18.71 18.14 4.70
C VAL A 273 17.34 18.42 4.10
N LYS A 274 17.33 18.80 2.82
CA LYS A 274 16.09 19.10 2.08
C LYS A 274 15.63 17.96 1.17
N ASP A 275 16.41 16.89 1.09
CA ASP A 275 16.15 15.75 0.20
C ASP A 275 16.22 14.45 1.00
N VAL A 276 15.07 13.76 1.14
CA VAL A 276 14.94 12.50 1.88
C VAL A 276 15.85 11.41 1.29
N ARG A 277 16.19 11.48 0.00
CA ARG A 277 17.11 10.53 -0.64
C ARG A 277 18.51 10.50 -0.01
N GLN A 278 18.87 11.55 0.75
CA GLN A 278 20.12 11.60 1.52
C GLN A 278 19.98 11.01 2.93
N SER A 279 18.74 10.74 3.38
CA SER A 279 18.42 10.13 4.68
C SER A 279 17.50 8.94 4.45
N ARG A 280 18.03 7.90 3.81
CA ARG A 280 17.25 6.72 3.39
C ARG A 280 16.86 5.88 4.59
N VAL A 281 15.63 5.39 4.58
CA VAL A 281 15.16 4.42 5.58
C VAL A 281 15.98 3.12 5.46
N GLY A 282 16.43 2.59 6.60
CA GLY A 282 17.34 1.44 6.67
C GLY A 282 18.83 1.78 6.61
N ASP A 283 19.20 3.06 6.36
CA ASP A 283 20.59 3.49 6.41
C ASP A 283 21.10 3.61 7.86
N THR A 284 22.41 3.65 8.00
CA THR A 284 23.10 3.82 9.29
C THR A 284 23.69 5.22 9.39
N VAL A 285 23.35 5.90 10.49
CA VAL A 285 23.94 7.17 10.88
C VAL A 285 25.13 6.90 11.81
N THR A 286 26.28 7.52 11.51
CA THR A 286 27.47 7.47 12.37
C THR A 286 28.05 8.86 12.60
N SER A 287 28.99 8.99 13.55
CA SER A 287 29.72 10.25 13.75
C SER A 287 30.74 10.46 12.63
N ALA A 288 30.77 11.63 12.01
CA ALA A 288 31.78 11.93 10.99
C ALA A 288 33.22 12.02 11.56
N ALA A 289 33.36 12.39 12.84
CA ALA A 289 34.67 12.49 13.52
C ALA A 289 35.26 11.11 13.89
N LYS A 290 34.40 10.14 14.23
CA LYS A 290 34.80 8.76 14.55
C LYS A 290 33.79 7.82 13.89
N PRO A 291 33.88 7.61 12.56
CA PRO A 291 32.91 6.80 11.83
C PRO A 291 33.04 5.33 12.20
N ALA A 292 31.91 4.63 12.23
CA ALA A 292 31.88 3.18 12.34
C ALA A 292 32.39 2.56 11.03
N GLU A 293 33.03 1.40 11.13
CA GLU A 293 33.57 0.67 9.96
C GLU A 293 32.46 -0.10 9.21
N GLN A 294 31.46 -0.59 9.93
CA GLN A 294 30.38 -1.41 9.38
C GLN A 294 29.02 -0.79 9.62
N SER A 295 28.20 -0.73 8.57
CA SER A 295 26.80 -0.36 8.67
C SER A 295 25.99 -1.43 9.39
N LEU A 296 24.86 -1.04 9.95
CA LEU A 296 23.82 -1.96 10.40
C LEU A 296 23.20 -2.63 9.16
N GLY A 297 22.96 -3.94 9.24
CA GLY A 297 22.40 -4.71 8.12
C GLY A 297 20.94 -4.34 7.84
N GLY A 298 20.45 -4.83 6.69
CA GLY A 298 19.02 -4.80 6.40
C GLY A 298 18.54 -3.64 5.53
N TYR A 299 19.41 -2.86 4.89
CA TYR A 299 19.00 -1.90 3.87
C TYR A 299 18.63 -2.61 2.56
N GLU A 300 17.38 -2.42 2.10
CA GLU A 300 16.92 -2.76 0.76
C GLU A 300 16.08 -1.60 0.21
N ASP A 301 16.20 -1.31 -1.07
CA ASP A 301 15.30 -0.34 -1.71
C ASP A 301 13.93 -1.00 -1.93
N PRO A 302 12.82 -0.33 -1.57
CA PRO A 302 11.49 -0.85 -1.85
C PRO A 302 11.28 -0.96 -3.37
N LYS A 303 10.83 -2.12 -3.83
CA LYS A 303 10.60 -2.40 -5.25
C LYS A 303 9.13 -2.21 -5.58
N PRO A 304 8.78 -1.25 -6.44
CA PRO A 304 7.40 -1.11 -6.91
C PRO A 304 6.96 -2.36 -7.67
N MET A 305 5.74 -2.80 -7.38
CA MET A 305 5.13 -4.00 -7.97
C MET A 305 3.99 -3.65 -8.92
N VAL A 306 3.34 -2.51 -8.72
CA VAL A 306 2.16 -2.05 -9.46
C VAL A 306 2.47 -0.72 -10.11
N PHE A 307 2.07 -0.56 -11.38
CA PHE A 307 2.30 0.65 -12.16
C PHE A 307 1.00 1.20 -12.71
N SER A 308 0.81 2.51 -12.63
CA SER A 308 -0.33 3.22 -13.22
C SER A 308 0.12 4.57 -13.76
N GLY A 309 -0.48 4.98 -14.87
CA GLY A 309 -0.32 6.35 -15.38
C GLY A 309 -1.26 7.30 -14.62
N LEU A 310 -0.73 8.41 -14.14
CA LEU A 310 -1.50 9.49 -13.53
C LEU A 310 -1.50 10.71 -14.46
N PHE A 311 -2.67 11.14 -14.88
CA PHE A 311 -2.87 12.25 -15.82
C PHE A 311 -3.78 13.30 -15.19
N PRO A 312 -3.43 14.60 -15.26
CA PRO A 312 -4.33 15.65 -14.81
C PRO A 312 -5.53 15.75 -15.78
N ILE A 313 -6.72 16.02 -15.23
CA ILE A 313 -7.92 16.26 -16.04
C ILE A 313 -7.72 17.49 -16.92
N ASP A 314 -7.19 18.58 -16.34
CA ASP A 314 -6.77 19.73 -17.12
C ASP A 314 -5.27 19.64 -17.46
N GLY A 315 -4.93 19.62 -18.75
CA GLY A 315 -3.53 19.54 -19.19
C GLY A 315 -2.65 20.70 -18.69
N SER A 316 -3.23 21.83 -18.29
CA SER A 316 -2.51 22.96 -17.68
C SER A 316 -1.96 22.63 -16.28
N ASP A 317 -2.50 21.60 -15.60
CA ASP A 317 -2.08 21.16 -14.26
C ASP A 317 -0.88 20.20 -14.28
N TYR A 318 -0.34 19.85 -15.46
CA TYR A 318 0.84 18.97 -15.54
C TYR A 318 2.04 19.46 -14.72
N PRO A 319 2.43 20.76 -14.72
CA PRO A 319 3.51 21.25 -13.85
C PRO A 319 3.16 21.10 -12.35
N ALA A 320 1.92 21.37 -11.97
CA ALA A 320 1.46 21.23 -10.59
C ALA A 320 1.48 19.77 -10.13
N LEU A 321 1.10 18.83 -11.00
CA LEU A 321 1.20 17.38 -10.74
C LEU A 321 2.65 16.95 -10.52
N ARG A 322 3.59 17.43 -11.35
CA ARG A 322 5.02 17.16 -11.15
C ARG A 322 5.51 17.64 -9.79
N ASP A 323 5.20 18.89 -9.44
CA ASP A 323 5.63 19.48 -8.18
C ASP A 323 5.00 18.77 -6.97
N ALA A 324 3.77 18.27 -7.11
CA ALA A 324 3.09 17.48 -6.09
C ALA A 324 3.75 16.11 -5.92
N LEU A 325 4.06 15.40 -7.02
CA LEU A 325 4.76 14.11 -6.99
C LEU A 325 6.18 14.27 -6.40
N ASP A 326 6.91 15.35 -6.74
CA ASP A 326 8.20 15.66 -6.13
C ASP A 326 8.09 15.79 -4.61
N LYS A 327 7.07 16.50 -4.11
CA LYS A 327 6.82 16.67 -2.68
C LYS A 327 6.40 15.37 -2.00
N LEU A 328 5.52 14.57 -2.62
CA LEU A 328 5.15 13.27 -2.06
C LEU A 328 6.34 12.32 -1.96
N LYS A 329 7.18 12.28 -2.99
CA LYS A 329 8.41 11.46 -3.01
C LYS A 329 9.38 11.82 -1.90
N LEU A 330 9.35 13.07 -1.38
CA LEU A 330 10.13 13.45 -0.19
C LEU A 330 9.70 12.68 1.06
N ASN A 331 8.47 12.20 1.12
CA ASN A 331 7.91 11.46 2.26
C ASN A 331 7.65 9.97 1.97
N ASP A 332 7.91 9.54 0.74
CA ASP A 332 7.58 8.20 0.27
C ASP A 332 8.71 7.67 -0.61
N ALA A 333 9.59 6.89 -0.01
CA ALA A 333 10.76 6.33 -0.71
C ALA A 333 10.38 5.27 -1.76
N ALA A 334 9.19 4.67 -1.64
CA ALA A 334 8.70 3.65 -2.54
C ALA A 334 8.06 4.22 -3.81
N LEU A 335 7.62 5.49 -3.78
CA LEU A 335 7.04 6.15 -4.93
C LEU A 335 8.10 6.47 -5.98
N ILE A 336 8.00 5.83 -7.14
CA ILE A 336 8.78 6.19 -8.32
C ILE A 336 7.86 6.75 -9.39
N TYR A 337 8.33 7.69 -10.19
CA TYR A 337 7.58 8.19 -11.32
C TYR A 337 8.51 8.69 -12.42
N GLU A 338 8.02 8.63 -13.64
CA GLU A 338 8.67 9.12 -14.85
C GLU A 338 7.64 9.78 -15.77
N PRO A 339 8.04 10.78 -16.60
CA PRO A 339 7.13 11.41 -17.54
C PRO A 339 6.54 10.39 -18.51
N GLU A 340 5.22 10.46 -18.73
CA GLU A 340 4.48 9.65 -19.69
C GLU A 340 3.64 10.55 -20.59
N THR A 341 3.51 10.16 -21.86
CA THR A 341 2.63 10.83 -22.82
C THR A 341 1.66 9.83 -23.40
N SER A 342 0.37 10.11 -23.24
CA SER A 342 -0.71 9.35 -23.86
C SER A 342 -1.31 10.14 -25.01
N ALA A 343 -1.57 9.47 -26.13
CA ALA A 343 -2.24 10.08 -27.26
C ALA A 343 -3.68 10.53 -26.92
N ALA A 344 -4.31 9.86 -25.95
CA ALA A 344 -5.67 10.12 -25.53
C ALA A 344 -5.76 11.10 -24.34
N LEU A 345 -4.83 11.01 -23.36
CA LEU A 345 -4.89 11.75 -22.09
C LEU A 345 -3.88 12.91 -22.01
N GLY A 346 -2.96 13.04 -22.97
CA GLY A 346 -1.95 14.09 -22.98
C GLY A 346 -0.73 13.76 -22.14
N PHE A 347 -0.20 14.76 -21.42
CA PHE A 347 1.00 14.61 -20.59
C PHE A 347 0.62 14.21 -19.17
N GLY A 348 1.34 13.24 -18.62
CA GLY A 348 1.18 12.71 -17.26
C GLY A 348 2.46 12.05 -16.76
N PHE A 349 2.30 11.19 -15.78
CA PHE A 349 3.42 10.45 -15.19
C PHE A 349 3.07 8.97 -15.03
N ARG A 350 3.99 8.11 -15.43
CA ARG A 350 3.98 6.70 -15.08
C ARG A 350 4.52 6.54 -13.68
N CYS A 351 3.67 6.09 -12.76
CA CYS A 351 4.01 5.94 -11.36
C CYS A 351 4.09 4.46 -10.98
N GLY A 352 5.06 4.12 -10.14
CA GLY A 352 5.21 2.78 -9.55
C GLY A 352 4.88 2.81 -8.07
N PHE A 353 4.17 1.79 -7.60
CA PHE A 353 3.60 1.66 -6.27
C PHE A 353 3.92 0.27 -5.68
N LEU A 354 3.95 0.14 -4.36
CA LEU A 354 4.13 -1.14 -3.67
C LEU A 354 2.96 -2.10 -3.92
N GLY A 355 1.74 -1.56 -3.93
CA GLY A 355 0.51 -2.30 -4.16
C GLY A 355 -0.65 -1.37 -4.49
N LEU A 356 -1.89 -1.90 -4.47
CA LEU A 356 -3.09 -1.12 -4.79
C LEU A 356 -3.44 -0.09 -3.72
N LEU A 357 -3.37 -0.45 -2.46
CA LEU A 357 -3.67 0.48 -1.38
C LEU A 357 -2.69 1.66 -1.41
N HIS A 358 -1.41 1.40 -1.70
CA HIS A 358 -0.42 2.45 -1.87
C HIS A 358 -0.79 3.39 -3.05
N LEU A 359 -1.22 2.85 -4.20
CA LEU A 359 -1.70 3.64 -5.33
C LEU A 359 -2.90 4.52 -4.95
N GLU A 360 -3.88 3.95 -4.26
CA GLU A 360 -5.07 4.68 -3.81
C GLU A 360 -4.72 5.82 -2.85
N ILE A 361 -3.84 5.57 -1.89
CA ILE A 361 -3.39 6.57 -0.92
C ILE A 361 -2.66 7.70 -1.62
N VAL A 362 -1.71 7.41 -2.53
CA VAL A 362 -0.98 8.44 -3.27
C VAL A 362 -1.93 9.27 -4.12
N ARG A 363 -2.88 8.63 -4.83
CA ARG A 363 -3.89 9.36 -5.63
C ARG A 363 -4.75 10.26 -4.74
N GLU A 364 -5.28 9.74 -3.64
CA GLU A 364 -6.13 10.50 -2.73
C GLU A 364 -5.38 11.67 -2.08
N ARG A 365 -4.10 11.50 -1.76
CA ARG A 365 -3.24 12.58 -1.28
C ARG A 365 -3.01 13.66 -2.33
N LEU A 366 -2.78 13.28 -3.60
CA LEU A 366 -2.66 14.24 -4.70
C LEU A 366 -3.95 15.04 -4.89
N GLU A 367 -5.10 14.39 -4.80
CA GLU A 367 -6.42 15.03 -4.90
C GLU A 367 -6.69 15.98 -3.72
N ARG A 368 -6.45 15.54 -2.47
CA ARG A 368 -6.80 16.31 -1.26
C ARG A 368 -5.76 17.35 -0.85
N GLU A 369 -4.47 16.97 -0.82
CA GLU A 369 -3.41 17.85 -0.32
C GLU A 369 -2.99 18.89 -1.37
N PHE A 370 -3.09 18.55 -2.67
CA PHE A 370 -2.65 19.40 -3.77
C PHE A 370 -3.79 19.89 -4.68
N ASN A 371 -5.03 19.49 -4.39
CA ASN A 371 -6.23 19.91 -5.13
C ASN A 371 -6.11 19.62 -6.65
N LEU A 372 -5.66 18.42 -7.00
CA LEU A 372 -5.48 17.96 -8.36
C LEU A 372 -6.59 16.96 -8.72
N ASP A 373 -7.28 17.21 -9.83
CA ASP A 373 -8.22 16.26 -10.39
C ASP A 373 -7.48 15.33 -11.36
N LEU A 374 -7.48 14.01 -11.08
CA LEU A 374 -6.63 13.05 -11.77
C LEU A 374 -7.42 11.92 -12.44
N ILE A 375 -6.91 11.48 -13.59
CA ILE A 375 -7.28 10.22 -14.23
C ILE A 375 -6.14 9.23 -13.99
N SER A 376 -6.44 8.07 -13.41
CA SER A 376 -5.51 6.95 -13.31
C SER A 376 -5.81 5.90 -14.38
N THR A 377 -4.77 5.44 -15.08
CA THR A 377 -4.92 4.28 -15.99
C THR A 377 -5.07 3.00 -15.18
N ALA A 378 -5.57 1.94 -15.83
CA ALA A 378 -5.64 0.62 -15.19
C ALA A 378 -4.26 0.21 -14.63
N PRO A 379 -4.21 -0.29 -13.38
CA PRO A 379 -2.95 -0.73 -12.80
C PRO A 379 -2.39 -1.92 -13.59
N ASN A 380 -1.08 -1.91 -13.79
CA ASN A 380 -0.34 -2.95 -14.49
C ASN A 380 0.82 -3.43 -13.62
N VAL A 381 1.25 -4.66 -13.87
CA VAL A 381 2.46 -5.24 -13.26
C VAL A 381 3.64 -5.16 -14.22
N ILE A 382 4.83 -5.48 -13.74
CA ILE A 382 6.03 -5.56 -14.60
C ILE A 382 6.01 -6.90 -15.34
N TYR A 383 6.27 -6.86 -16.66
CA TYR A 383 6.49 -8.06 -17.45
C TYR A 383 7.90 -8.05 -18.02
N ASP A 384 8.58 -9.18 -17.95
CA ASP A 384 9.86 -9.37 -18.65
C ASP A 384 9.58 -10.03 -20.01
N VAL A 385 9.78 -9.26 -21.07
CA VAL A 385 9.53 -9.69 -22.47
C VAL A 385 10.85 -9.96 -23.15
N VAL A 386 11.01 -11.18 -23.68
CA VAL A 386 12.21 -11.59 -24.42
C VAL A 386 11.84 -11.73 -25.90
N ASP A 387 12.58 -11.04 -26.78
CA ASP A 387 12.42 -11.15 -28.22
C ASP A 387 13.08 -12.43 -28.80
N GLU A 388 12.86 -12.71 -30.12
CA GLU A 388 13.46 -13.86 -30.78
C GLU A 388 15.02 -13.77 -30.85
N ALA A 389 15.62 -12.60 -30.65
CA ALA A 389 17.06 -12.38 -30.60
C ALA A 389 17.65 -12.60 -29.21
N GLY A 390 16.83 -12.85 -28.20
CA GLY A 390 17.24 -13.07 -26.81
C GLY A 390 17.40 -11.80 -25.98
N ASN A 391 16.99 -10.63 -26.49
CA ASN A 391 17.04 -9.38 -25.73
C ASN A 391 15.83 -9.32 -24.77
N ALA A 392 16.10 -9.15 -23.47
CA ALA A 392 15.09 -8.97 -22.47
C ALA A 392 14.75 -7.47 -22.29
N LYS A 393 13.45 -7.16 -22.27
CA LYS A 393 12.94 -5.81 -21.99
C LYS A 393 11.91 -5.89 -20.87
N ARG A 394 12.07 -5.06 -19.84
CA ARG A 394 11.04 -4.81 -18.83
C ARG A 394 9.95 -3.91 -19.40
N VAL A 395 8.71 -4.35 -19.29
CA VAL A 395 7.54 -3.65 -19.80
C VAL A 395 6.62 -3.35 -18.61
N THR A 396 6.50 -2.08 -18.27
CA THR A 396 5.60 -1.56 -17.23
C THR A 396 4.34 -0.93 -17.83
N ASN A 397 4.40 -0.56 -19.12
CA ASN A 397 3.32 0.07 -19.86
C ASN A 397 2.95 -0.79 -21.08
N PRO A 398 1.66 -1.12 -21.29
CA PRO A 398 1.23 -1.85 -22.49
C PRO A 398 1.64 -1.20 -23.81
N SER A 399 1.81 0.14 -23.85
CA SER A 399 2.27 0.84 -25.06
C SER A 399 3.69 0.48 -25.47
N GLU A 400 4.53 0.06 -24.51
CA GLU A 400 5.93 -0.34 -24.73
C GLU A 400 6.09 -1.80 -25.15
N PHE A 401 4.99 -2.55 -25.19
CA PHE A 401 5.01 -3.95 -25.60
C PHE A 401 5.50 -4.06 -27.05
N PRO A 402 6.47 -4.94 -27.36
CA PRO A 402 7.06 -5.07 -28.68
C PRO A 402 6.01 -5.39 -29.76
N GLU A 403 6.07 -4.69 -30.90
CA GLU A 403 5.19 -4.98 -32.04
C GLU A 403 5.62 -6.21 -32.85
N GLY A 404 6.84 -6.72 -32.60
CA GLY A 404 7.42 -7.89 -33.25
C GLY A 404 7.00 -9.23 -32.59
N LYS A 405 7.61 -10.30 -33.11
CA LYS A 405 7.44 -11.61 -32.47
C LYS A 405 8.18 -11.66 -31.14
N VAL A 406 7.49 -12.09 -30.12
CA VAL A 406 8.00 -12.29 -28.77
C VAL A 406 8.27 -13.79 -28.58
N ALA A 407 9.46 -14.13 -28.07
CA ALA A 407 9.83 -15.51 -27.79
C ALA A 407 9.20 -15.98 -26.48
N THR A 408 9.34 -15.16 -25.41
CA THR A 408 8.88 -15.51 -24.07
C THR A 408 8.42 -14.26 -23.33
N ILE A 409 7.36 -14.40 -22.54
CA ILE A 409 6.91 -13.35 -21.61
C ILE A 409 6.89 -13.98 -20.22
N ARG A 410 7.50 -13.31 -19.24
CA ARG A 410 7.44 -13.68 -17.83
C ARG A 410 6.59 -12.70 -17.07
N GLU A 411 5.74 -13.24 -16.19
CA GLU A 411 4.89 -12.46 -15.29
C GLU A 411 5.30 -12.67 -13.83
N PRO A 412 5.13 -11.66 -12.96
CA PRO A 412 5.41 -11.81 -11.54
C PRO A 412 4.37 -12.70 -10.88
N MET A 413 4.87 -13.66 -10.10
CA MET A 413 4.07 -14.58 -9.29
C MET A 413 4.12 -14.17 -7.83
N VAL A 414 3.07 -14.46 -7.10
CA VAL A 414 2.98 -14.23 -5.66
C VAL A 414 2.51 -15.49 -4.94
N ALA A 415 3.10 -15.74 -3.78
CA ALA A 415 2.64 -16.72 -2.83
C ALA A 415 1.60 -16.07 -1.93
N CYS A 416 0.36 -16.56 -2.01
CA CYS A 416 -0.79 -16.05 -1.28
C CYS A 416 -1.15 -16.97 -0.12
N THR A 417 -1.42 -16.38 1.03
CA THR A 417 -2.01 -17.04 2.20
C THR A 417 -3.41 -16.50 2.42
N ILE A 418 -4.42 -17.37 2.36
CA ILE A 418 -5.82 -17.02 2.57
C ILE A 418 -6.30 -17.74 3.83
N ILE A 419 -6.80 -16.99 4.81
CA ILE A 419 -7.43 -17.55 6.01
C ILE A 419 -8.93 -17.24 5.96
N ALA A 420 -9.75 -18.27 6.18
CA ALA A 420 -11.20 -18.14 6.14
C ALA A 420 -11.88 -19.23 6.97
N PRO A 421 -13.17 -19.08 7.32
CA PRO A 421 -13.97 -20.17 7.82
C PRO A 421 -14.08 -21.31 6.81
N SER A 422 -14.07 -22.56 7.31
CA SER A 422 -14.04 -23.76 6.47
C SER A 422 -15.23 -23.89 5.52
N GLU A 423 -16.37 -23.27 5.82
CA GLU A 423 -17.56 -23.25 4.95
C GLU A 423 -17.31 -22.55 3.59
N TYR A 424 -16.29 -21.66 3.49
CA TYR A 424 -15.96 -20.92 2.26
C TYR A 424 -14.88 -21.56 1.41
N ILE A 425 -14.32 -22.72 1.79
CA ILE A 425 -13.25 -23.41 1.04
C ILE A 425 -13.58 -23.55 -0.45
N GLY A 426 -14.77 -24.03 -0.77
CA GLY A 426 -15.20 -24.23 -2.16
C GLY A 426 -15.25 -22.95 -2.98
N ALA A 427 -15.77 -21.85 -2.39
CA ALA A 427 -15.86 -20.55 -3.05
C ALA A 427 -14.47 -19.92 -3.30
N ILE A 428 -13.55 -20.11 -2.35
CA ILE A 428 -12.16 -19.65 -2.47
C ILE A 428 -11.41 -20.44 -3.54
N MET A 429 -11.55 -21.78 -3.54
CA MET A 429 -10.93 -22.64 -4.54
C MET A 429 -11.39 -22.26 -5.96
N GLU A 430 -12.69 -22.06 -6.17
CA GLU A 430 -13.25 -21.61 -7.45
C GLU A 430 -12.68 -20.26 -7.88
N LEU A 431 -12.61 -19.30 -6.95
CA LEU A 431 -12.03 -17.99 -7.23
C LEU A 431 -10.56 -18.12 -7.66
N CYS A 432 -9.74 -18.81 -6.88
CA CYS A 432 -8.31 -18.97 -7.17
C CYS A 432 -8.07 -19.70 -8.50
N GLN A 433 -8.84 -20.78 -8.80
CA GLN A 433 -8.75 -21.47 -10.09
C GLN A 433 -9.11 -20.56 -11.26
N SER A 434 -10.17 -19.74 -11.13
CA SER A 434 -10.54 -18.77 -12.18
C SER A 434 -9.47 -17.72 -12.45
N ARG A 435 -8.55 -17.53 -11.49
CA ARG A 435 -7.40 -16.59 -11.53
C ARG A 435 -6.06 -17.31 -11.79
N ARG A 436 -6.07 -18.49 -12.40
CA ARG A 436 -4.87 -19.29 -12.72
C ARG A 436 -4.06 -19.69 -11.48
N GLY A 437 -4.69 -19.74 -10.31
CA GLY A 437 -4.04 -20.06 -9.05
C GLY A 437 -3.63 -21.52 -8.96
N GLN A 438 -2.41 -21.76 -8.51
CA GLN A 438 -1.86 -23.07 -8.21
C GLN A 438 -1.93 -23.30 -6.69
N MET A 439 -2.62 -24.34 -6.26
CA MET A 439 -2.76 -24.65 -4.83
C MET A 439 -1.44 -25.23 -4.29
N GLY A 440 -0.86 -24.59 -3.29
CA GLY A 440 0.36 -25.03 -2.62
C GLY A 440 0.09 -25.89 -1.37
N GLY A 441 -1.07 -25.74 -0.74
CA GLY A 441 -1.43 -26.49 0.46
C GLY A 441 -2.67 -25.94 1.14
N MET A 442 -3.16 -26.70 2.11
CA MET A 442 -4.29 -26.32 2.95
C MET A 442 -4.12 -26.97 4.32
N ASP A 443 -4.16 -26.15 5.37
CA ASP A 443 -4.02 -26.58 6.75
C ASP A 443 -5.18 -26.02 7.60
N TYR A 444 -5.66 -26.80 8.55
CA TYR A 444 -6.68 -26.37 9.49
C TYR A 444 -6.02 -25.74 10.72
N LEU A 445 -6.24 -24.44 10.90
CA LEU A 445 -5.80 -23.73 12.10
C LEU A 445 -6.65 -24.10 13.33
N SER A 446 -7.95 -24.35 13.10
CA SER A 446 -8.90 -24.86 14.08
C SER A 446 -9.98 -25.68 13.36
N LYS A 447 -10.98 -26.20 14.11
CA LYS A 447 -12.09 -26.96 13.51
C LYS A 447 -12.87 -26.16 12.45
N ASP A 448 -12.93 -24.85 12.62
CA ASP A 448 -13.78 -23.97 11.83
C ASP A 448 -12.98 -23.04 10.91
N ARG A 449 -11.63 -23.00 11.00
CA ARG A 449 -10.77 -22.10 10.23
C ARG A 449 -9.71 -22.85 9.46
N VAL A 450 -9.49 -22.41 8.24
CA VAL A 450 -8.52 -23.00 7.30
C VAL A 450 -7.57 -21.94 6.79
N GLU A 451 -6.31 -22.30 6.67
CA GLU A 451 -5.28 -21.62 5.92
C GLU A 451 -5.12 -22.29 4.56
N MET A 452 -5.26 -21.53 3.50
CA MET A 452 -5.08 -22.00 2.12
C MET A 452 -3.93 -21.26 1.48
N ARG A 453 -2.95 -21.97 0.97
CA ARG A 453 -1.79 -21.42 0.29
C ARG A 453 -1.92 -21.59 -1.22
N TYR A 454 -1.80 -20.50 -1.95
CA TYR A 454 -1.86 -20.45 -3.39
C TYR A 454 -0.69 -19.71 -3.97
N ARG A 455 -0.27 -20.09 -5.17
CA ARG A 455 0.61 -19.32 -6.02
C ARG A 455 -0.21 -18.73 -7.16
N LEU A 456 -0.24 -17.42 -7.28
CA LEU A 456 -1.08 -16.67 -8.22
C LEU A 456 -0.24 -15.67 -9.02
N PRO A 457 -0.59 -15.40 -10.29
CA PRO A 457 -0.02 -14.26 -10.99
C PRO A 457 -0.46 -12.95 -10.33
N LEU A 458 0.49 -12.03 -10.09
CA LEU A 458 0.19 -10.73 -9.46
C LEU A 458 -0.86 -9.95 -10.26
N ALA A 459 -0.80 -10.00 -11.59
CA ALA A 459 -1.79 -9.35 -12.46
C ALA A 459 -3.23 -9.77 -12.20
N GLU A 460 -3.45 -11.00 -11.73
CA GLU A 460 -4.80 -11.52 -11.43
C GLU A 460 -5.33 -11.06 -10.08
N ILE A 461 -4.46 -10.57 -9.20
CA ILE A 461 -4.80 -10.06 -7.86
C ILE A 461 -5.11 -8.57 -7.91
N VAL A 462 -4.33 -7.83 -8.71
CA VAL A 462 -4.32 -6.36 -8.72
C VAL A 462 -5.66 -5.73 -9.12
N PHE A 463 -6.58 -6.41 -9.79
CA PHE A 463 -7.82 -5.77 -10.24
C PHE A 463 -8.96 -5.82 -9.22
N ASP A 464 -9.46 -7.00 -8.91
CA ASP A 464 -10.69 -7.16 -8.13
C ASP A 464 -10.70 -8.43 -7.25
N PHE A 465 -9.55 -9.10 -7.14
CA PHE A 465 -9.45 -10.36 -6.42
C PHE A 465 -9.85 -10.22 -4.94
N PHE A 466 -9.37 -9.17 -4.28
CA PHE A 466 -9.67 -8.92 -2.88
C PHE A 466 -11.18 -8.67 -2.65
N ASP A 467 -11.80 -7.85 -3.52
CA ASP A 467 -13.23 -7.56 -3.45
C ASP A 467 -14.08 -8.81 -3.71
N GLN A 468 -13.66 -9.62 -4.71
CA GLN A 468 -14.31 -10.90 -5.00
C GLN A 468 -14.16 -11.88 -3.84
N LEU A 469 -12.98 -11.95 -3.22
CA LEU A 469 -12.72 -12.77 -2.06
C LEU A 469 -13.62 -12.38 -0.89
N LYS A 470 -13.65 -11.10 -0.54
CA LYS A 470 -14.50 -10.55 0.53
C LYS A 470 -15.98 -10.78 0.23
N SER A 471 -16.43 -10.50 -0.98
CA SER A 471 -17.84 -10.69 -1.38
C SER A 471 -18.27 -12.15 -1.27
N ARG A 472 -17.46 -13.11 -1.77
CA ARG A 472 -17.77 -14.54 -1.75
C ARG A 472 -17.72 -15.16 -0.36
N THR A 473 -17.00 -14.53 0.56
CA THR A 473 -16.82 -15.01 1.94
C THR A 473 -17.53 -14.11 2.97
N ARG A 474 -18.44 -13.24 2.54
CA ARG A 474 -19.16 -12.29 3.40
C ARG A 474 -18.24 -11.45 4.29
N GLY A 475 -17.05 -11.14 3.82
CA GLY A 475 -16.04 -10.38 4.54
C GLY A 475 -15.15 -11.19 5.49
N TYR A 476 -15.37 -12.49 5.63
CA TYR A 476 -14.63 -13.32 6.62
C TYR A 476 -13.26 -13.79 6.15
N ALA A 477 -12.95 -13.78 4.85
CA ALA A 477 -11.63 -14.17 4.39
C ALA A 477 -10.64 -13.02 4.50
N SER A 478 -9.43 -13.33 4.94
CA SER A 478 -8.26 -12.47 4.87
C SER A 478 -7.26 -12.99 3.86
N LEU A 479 -6.51 -12.08 3.27
CA LEU A 479 -5.49 -12.36 2.26
C LEU A 479 -4.20 -11.66 2.67
N ASP A 480 -3.10 -12.40 2.59
CA ASP A 480 -1.75 -11.88 2.57
C ASP A 480 -1.00 -12.44 1.37
N TRP A 481 -0.01 -11.73 0.85
CA TRP A 481 0.78 -12.21 -0.27
C TRP A 481 2.22 -11.68 -0.23
N LYS A 482 3.14 -12.45 -0.79
CA LYS A 482 4.53 -12.04 -0.99
C LYS A 482 4.99 -12.39 -2.40
N PHE A 483 5.93 -11.62 -2.93
CA PHE A 483 6.52 -11.89 -4.24
C PHE A 483 7.22 -13.26 -4.24
N ASP A 484 6.96 -14.07 -5.27
CA ASP A 484 7.45 -15.45 -5.41
C ASP A 484 8.04 -15.70 -6.80
N GLY A 485 8.85 -14.76 -7.27
CA GLY A 485 9.56 -14.89 -8.53
C GLY A 485 8.71 -14.58 -9.77
N GLU A 486 9.20 -15.00 -10.92
CA GLU A 486 8.58 -14.80 -12.23
C GLU A 486 8.38 -16.13 -12.94
N GLU A 487 7.30 -16.26 -13.73
CA GLU A 487 6.98 -17.48 -14.48
C GLU A 487 6.59 -17.12 -15.92
N GLU A 488 6.94 -18.01 -16.86
CA GLU A 488 6.55 -17.86 -18.26
C GLU A 488 5.05 -18.06 -18.44
N ALA A 489 4.42 -17.15 -19.21
CA ALA A 489 2.99 -17.22 -19.47
C ALA A 489 2.64 -16.81 -20.90
N ASP A 490 1.55 -17.37 -21.41
CA ASP A 490 1.01 -17.03 -22.74
C ASP A 490 0.20 -15.73 -22.65
N LEU A 491 0.91 -14.62 -22.60
CA LEU A 491 0.33 -13.28 -22.51
C LEU A 491 0.27 -12.61 -23.87
N VAL A 492 -0.74 -11.78 -24.06
CA VAL A 492 -0.95 -11.00 -25.27
C VAL A 492 -1.34 -9.58 -24.92
N LYS A 493 -0.94 -8.63 -25.78
CA LYS A 493 -1.44 -7.26 -25.72
C LYS A 493 -2.79 -7.19 -26.42
N VAL A 494 -3.79 -6.67 -25.73
CA VAL A 494 -5.10 -6.31 -26.30
C VAL A 494 -5.17 -4.80 -26.45
N ASP A 495 -5.26 -4.35 -27.68
CA ASP A 495 -5.45 -2.93 -28.04
C ASP A 495 -6.95 -2.64 -28.22
N ILE A 496 -7.41 -1.50 -27.69
CA ILE A 496 -8.76 -0.98 -27.93
C ILE A 496 -8.68 0.11 -29.00
N LEU A 497 -9.49 -0.04 -30.05
CA LEU A 497 -9.52 0.91 -31.15
C LEU A 497 -10.89 1.61 -31.21
N LEU A 498 -10.85 2.92 -31.29
CA LEU A 498 -12.01 3.76 -31.57
C LEU A 498 -11.87 4.31 -33.00
N GLN A 499 -12.82 3.97 -33.86
CA GLN A 499 -12.80 4.37 -35.27
C GLN A 499 -11.52 3.91 -36.04
N GLY A 500 -10.86 2.86 -35.56
CA GLY A 500 -9.63 2.32 -36.13
C GLY A 500 -8.34 2.90 -35.54
N GLU A 501 -8.44 3.93 -34.70
CA GLU A 501 -7.28 4.49 -33.98
C GLU A 501 -7.13 3.82 -32.62
N LYS A 502 -5.92 3.45 -32.23
CA LYS A 502 -5.61 2.85 -30.94
C LYS A 502 -5.76 3.88 -29.82
N VAL A 503 -6.41 3.48 -28.73
CA VAL A 503 -6.50 4.26 -27.49
C VAL A 503 -5.64 3.57 -26.46
N ASP A 504 -4.43 4.09 -26.27
CA ASP A 504 -3.39 3.52 -25.41
C ASP A 504 -3.82 3.33 -23.94
N ALA A 505 -4.59 4.27 -23.41
CA ALA A 505 -5.10 4.23 -22.04
C ALA A 505 -5.99 3.00 -21.73
N PHE A 506 -6.56 2.35 -22.75
CA PHE A 506 -7.38 1.13 -22.60
C PHE A 506 -6.66 -0.15 -23.06
N SER A 507 -5.42 -0.04 -23.50
CA SER A 507 -4.61 -1.22 -23.85
C SER A 507 -4.21 -1.97 -22.59
N ALA A 508 -4.24 -3.31 -22.65
CA ALA A 508 -3.85 -4.17 -21.53
C ALA A 508 -3.03 -5.37 -21.99
N ILE A 509 -2.16 -5.86 -21.12
CA ILE A 509 -1.50 -7.15 -21.27
C ILE A 509 -2.28 -8.16 -20.43
N THR A 510 -2.76 -9.22 -21.06
CA THR A 510 -3.59 -10.24 -20.40
C THR A 510 -3.29 -11.64 -20.94
N HIS A 511 -3.66 -12.66 -20.17
CA HIS A 511 -3.53 -14.05 -20.64
C HIS A 511 -4.40 -14.28 -21.88
N ARG A 512 -3.86 -15.05 -22.85
CA ARG A 512 -4.53 -15.31 -24.15
C ARG A 512 -5.97 -15.80 -24.00
N ASP A 513 -6.21 -16.70 -23.04
CA ASP A 513 -7.57 -17.25 -22.81
C ASP A 513 -8.56 -16.19 -22.32
N LYS A 514 -8.09 -15.14 -21.66
CA LYS A 514 -8.91 -14.03 -21.14
C LYS A 514 -9.02 -12.84 -22.09
N ALA A 515 -8.21 -12.82 -23.14
CA ALA A 515 -8.14 -11.69 -24.07
C ALA A 515 -9.48 -11.36 -24.73
N TYR A 516 -10.23 -12.41 -25.13
CA TYR A 516 -11.56 -12.23 -25.73
C TYR A 516 -12.57 -11.64 -24.74
N SER A 517 -12.64 -12.19 -23.53
CA SER A 517 -13.55 -11.71 -22.48
C SER A 517 -13.24 -10.27 -22.07
N TYR A 518 -11.96 -9.94 -21.90
CA TYR A 518 -11.51 -8.57 -21.66
C TYR A 518 -11.93 -7.62 -22.79
N GLY A 519 -11.66 -8.00 -24.05
CA GLY A 519 -12.02 -7.19 -25.21
C GLY A 519 -13.52 -6.96 -25.33
N LEU A 520 -14.33 -7.98 -25.06
CA LEU A 520 -15.81 -7.88 -25.10
C LEU A 520 -16.33 -6.99 -23.97
N MET A 521 -15.83 -7.17 -22.74
CA MET A 521 -16.18 -6.34 -21.59
C MET A 521 -15.87 -4.86 -21.87
N MET A 522 -14.65 -4.55 -22.31
CA MET A 522 -14.21 -3.18 -22.53
C MET A 522 -14.98 -2.51 -23.69
N THR A 523 -15.19 -3.22 -24.81
CA THR A 523 -15.94 -2.67 -25.93
C THR A 523 -17.41 -2.43 -25.59
N SER A 524 -18.03 -3.30 -24.79
CA SER A 524 -19.40 -3.14 -24.32
C SER A 524 -19.53 -1.97 -23.36
N LYS A 525 -18.59 -1.84 -22.39
CA LYS A 525 -18.56 -0.75 -21.41
C LYS A 525 -18.39 0.62 -22.11
N LEU A 526 -17.46 0.72 -23.05
CA LEU A 526 -17.24 1.94 -23.82
C LEU A 526 -18.45 2.30 -24.70
N ARG A 527 -19.17 1.31 -25.26
CA ARG A 527 -20.41 1.56 -26.01
C ARG A 527 -21.49 2.22 -25.15
N GLU A 528 -21.58 1.88 -23.87
CA GLU A 528 -22.54 2.46 -22.94
C GLU A 528 -22.13 3.87 -22.50
N LEU A 529 -20.83 4.09 -22.28
CA LEU A 529 -20.28 5.33 -21.72
C LEU A 529 -20.10 6.44 -22.78
N ILE A 530 -19.71 6.08 -24.01
CA ILE A 530 -19.48 7.07 -25.06
C ILE A 530 -20.83 7.52 -25.67
N PRO A 531 -21.15 8.82 -25.64
CA PRO A 531 -22.40 9.32 -26.18
C PRO A 531 -22.47 9.16 -27.73
N ARG A 532 -23.69 9.00 -28.25
CA ARG A 532 -23.91 8.92 -29.68
C ARG A 532 -23.46 10.21 -30.37
N GLN A 533 -22.70 10.06 -31.44
CA GLN A 533 -22.21 11.16 -32.28
C GLN A 533 -22.95 11.25 -33.61
N GLN A 534 -22.62 12.25 -34.42
CA GLN A 534 -23.23 12.47 -35.73
C GLN A 534 -22.95 11.34 -36.74
N PHE A 535 -21.91 10.52 -36.45
CA PHE A 535 -21.48 9.39 -37.26
C PHE A 535 -21.42 8.10 -36.40
N GLU A 536 -21.32 6.98 -37.07
CA GLU A 536 -21.16 5.68 -36.41
C GLU A 536 -19.72 5.52 -35.90
N VAL A 537 -19.56 5.14 -34.60
CA VAL A 537 -18.27 4.90 -33.98
C VAL A 537 -18.11 3.39 -33.75
N PRO A 538 -17.28 2.70 -34.54
CA PRO A 538 -16.90 1.34 -34.25
C PRO A 538 -15.89 1.32 -33.11
N ILE A 539 -16.14 0.48 -32.12
CA ILE A 539 -15.25 0.16 -31.01
C ILE A 539 -14.77 -1.26 -31.25
N GLN A 540 -13.47 -1.47 -31.24
CA GLN A 540 -12.87 -2.78 -31.54
C GLN A 540 -11.81 -3.12 -30.51
N ALA A 541 -11.72 -4.40 -30.14
CA ALA A 541 -10.59 -4.95 -29.41
C ALA A 541 -9.78 -5.82 -30.37
N ALA A 542 -8.46 -5.69 -30.35
CA ALA A 542 -7.58 -6.39 -31.28
C ALA A 542 -6.32 -6.94 -30.58
N ILE A 543 -5.83 -8.09 -31.05
CA ILE A 543 -4.51 -8.62 -30.72
C ILE A 543 -3.67 -8.47 -32.00
N GLY A 544 -2.69 -7.54 -31.99
CA GLY A 544 -1.96 -7.17 -33.18
C GLY A 544 -2.91 -6.65 -34.26
N SER A 545 -2.97 -7.32 -35.41
CA SER A 545 -3.88 -6.98 -36.53
C SER A 545 -5.24 -7.68 -36.46
N ARG A 546 -5.42 -8.68 -35.58
CA ARG A 546 -6.64 -9.49 -35.49
C ARG A 546 -7.65 -8.88 -34.53
N ILE A 547 -8.81 -8.47 -35.05
CA ILE A 547 -9.95 -8.03 -34.23
C ILE A 547 -10.57 -9.24 -33.55
N ILE A 548 -10.71 -9.19 -32.21
CA ILE A 548 -11.28 -10.24 -31.37
C ILE A 548 -12.68 -9.91 -30.87
N ALA A 549 -12.99 -8.62 -30.67
CA ALA A 549 -14.33 -8.17 -30.28
C ALA A 549 -14.66 -6.85 -30.98
N ARG A 550 -15.95 -6.59 -31.21
CA ARG A 550 -16.42 -5.38 -31.88
C ARG A 550 -17.80 -4.97 -31.40
N GLU A 551 -17.95 -3.70 -31.07
CA GLU A 551 -19.22 -3.03 -30.82
C GLU A 551 -19.34 -1.77 -31.67
N ASN A 552 -20.57 -1.26 -31.86
CA ASN A 552 -20.80 -0.05 -32.65
C ASN A 552 -21.74 0.91 -31.92
N ILE A 553 -21.33 2.17 -31.79
CA ILE A 553 -22.21 3.26 -31.38
C ILE A 553 -22.93 3.81 -32.60
N ARG A 554 -24.25 3.66 -32.63
CA ARG A 554 -25.05 4.15 -33.77
C ARG A 554 -25.04 5.67 -33.84
N ALA A 555 -24.92 6.22 -35.06
CA ALA A 555 -25.01 7.65 -35.31
C ALA A 555 -26.35 8.24 -34.85
N MET A 556 -26.35 9.48 -34.36
CA MET A 556 -27.58 10.24 -34.15
C MET A 556 -28.31 10.40 -35.49
N ARG A 557 -29.58 10.07 -35.52
CA ARG A 557 -30.42 10.24 -36.69
C ARG A 557 -31.25 11.53 -36.54
N LYS A 558 -31.02 12.51 -37.40
CA LYS A 558 -31.93 13.62 -37.56
C LYS A 558 -33.07 13.15 -38.46
N ASP A 559 -34.30 13.32 -38.02
CA ASP A 559 -35.45 13.01 -38.87
C ASP A 559 -35.55 14.04 -40.03
N VAL A 560 -34.90 13.69 -41.13
CA VAL A 560 -34.89 14.53 -42.33
C VAL A 560 -36.19 14.41 -43.14
N LEU A 561 -37.06 13.45 -42.76
CA LEU A 561 -38.34 13.18 -43.41
C LEU A 561 -39.51 13.90 -42.74
N SER A 562 -39.36 14.42 -41.52
CA SER A 562 -40.43 15.10 -40.76
C SER A 562 -41.02 16.30 -41.48
N LYS A 563 -40.25 16.94 -42.39
CA LYS A 563 -40.72 18.08 -43.19
C LYS A 563 -41.18 17.70 -44.60
N CYS A 564 -41.22 16.40 -44.93
CA CYS A 564 -41.69 15.93 -46.24
C CYS A 564 -43.16 15.56 -46.17
N TYR A 565 -44.01 16.55 -46.38
CA TYR A 565 -45.45 16.33 -46.59
C TYR A 565 -45.68 15.79 -48.02
N GLY A 566 -46.34 14.62 -48.16
CA GLY A 566 -46.71 14.01 -49.41
C GLY A 566 -45.93 12.72 -49.77
N GLY A 567 -46.48 11.95 -50.68
CA GLY A 567 -46.04 10.57 -51.05
C GLY A 567 -44.85 10.49 -52.01
N ASP A 568 -44.02 11.55 -52.19
CA ASP A 568 -42.86 11.49 -53.08
C ASP A 568 -41.74 10.62 -52.52
N ILE A 569 -41.76 9.36 -52.91
CA ILE A 569 -40.82 8.31 -52.50
C ILE A 569 -39.39 8.64 -53.02
N SER A 570 -39.27 9.24 -54.22
CA SER A 570 -37.96 9.55 -54.80
C SER A 570 -37.26 10.67 -54.05
N ARG A 571 -38.00 11.69 -53.59
CA ARG A 571 -37.46 12.78 -52.77
C ARG A 571 -37.03 12.30 -51.37
N LYS A 572 -37.82 11.43 -50.75
CA LYS A 572 -37.49 10.77 -49.47
C LYS A 572 -36.21 9.97 -49.59
N ARG A 573 -36.07 9.18 -50.66
CA ARG A 573 -34.87 8.36 -50.92
C ARG A 573 -33.62 9.23 -51.14
N LYS A 574 -33.70 10.30 -51.94
CA LYS A 574 -32.59 11.24 -52.14
C LYS A 574 -32.14 11.93 -50.86
N LEU A 575 -33.06 12.30 -49.98
CA LEU A 575 -32.74 12.91 -48.69
C LEU A 575 -32.03 11.94 -47.77
N LEU A 576 -32.46 10.68 -47.73
CA LEU A 576 -31.80 9.61 -46.97
C LEU A 576 -30.41 9.27 -47.50
N GLU A 577 -30.23 9.25 -48.84
CA GLU A 577 -28.93 9.06 -49.49
C GLU A 577 -27.97 10.21 -49.19
N LYS A 578 -28.40 11.46 -49.29
CA LYS A 578 -27.59 12.64 -48.91
C LYS A 578 -27.20 12.60 -47.42
N GLN A 579 -28.10 12.17 -46.54
CA GLN A 579 -27.80 12.00 -45.11
C GLN A 579 -26.75 10.92 -44.91
N LYS A 580 -26.85 9.80 -45.62
CA LYS A 580 -25.89 8.70 -45.59
C LYS A 580 -24.51 9.11 -46.07
N GLU A 581 -24.44 9.84 -47.18
CA GLU A 581 -23.18 10.39 -47.71
C GLU A 581 -22.56 11.43 -46.77
N GLY A 582 -23.38 12.36 -46.25
CA GLY A 582 -22.92 13.34 -45.27
C GLY A 582 -22.31 12.69 -44.02
N LYS A 583 -22.94 11.63 -43.49
CA LYS A 583 -22.42 10.87 -42.37
C LYS A 583 -21.12 10.10 -42.71
N LYS A 584 -21.02 9.58 -43.97
CA LYS A 584 -19.80 8.92 -44.44
C LYS A 584 -18.62 9.90 -44.50
N ARG A 585 -18.86 11.15 -44.97
CA ARG A 585 -17.84 12.22 -45.00
C ARG A 585 -17.45 12.65 -43.57
N MET A 586 -18.43 12.83 -42.65
CA MET A 586 -18.15 13.17 -41.25
C MET A 586 -17.35 12.08 -40.56
N LYS A 587 -17.60 10.80 -40.87
CA LYS A 587 -16.81 9.66 -40.34
C LYS A 587 -15.34 9.71 -40.76
N MET A 588 -15.02 10.27 -41.93
CA MET A 588 -13.65 10.39 -42.47
C MET A 588 -12.87 11.56 -41.85
N VAL A 589 -13.53 12.55 -41.25
CA VAL A 589 -12.94 13.81 -40.79
C VAL A 589 -13.11 13.99 -39.26
N GLY A 590 -14.14 13.37 -38.67
CA GLY A 590 -14.46 13.54 -37.24
C GLY A 590 -13.56 12.71 -36.35
N ARG A 591 -12.89 13.36 -35.41
CA ARG A 591 -12.29 12.66 -34.25
C ARG A 591 -13.38 12.27 -33.27
N VAL A 592 -13.23 11.10 -32.65
CA VAL A 592 -14.12 10.66 -31.59
C VAL A 592 -13.68 11.33 -30.28
N GLU A 593 -14.52 12.24 -29.79
CA GLU A 593 -14.33 12.79 -28.45
C GLU A 593 -14.87 11.77 -27.44
N VAL A 594 -13.98 11.24 -26.62
CA VAL A 594 -14.33 10.41 -25.47
C VAL A 594 -14.44 11.33 -24.26
N PRO A 595 -15.61 11.46 -23.63
CA PRO A 595 -15.76 12.25 -22.42
C PRO A 595 -14.84 11.73 -21.31
N GLN A 596 -14.34 12.65 -20.48
CA GLN A 596 -13.45 12.29 -19.37
C GLN A 596 -14.14 11.32 -18.39
N GLU A 597 -15.43 11.52 -18.15
CA GLU A 597 -16.24 10.60 -17.32
C GLU A 597 -16.28 9.18 -17.90
N ALA A 598 -16.20 9.04 -19.22
CA ALA A 598 -16.14 7.74 -19.87
C ALA A 598 -14.77 7.05 -19.66
N PHE A 599 -13.67 7.82 -19.61
CA PHE A 599 -12.35 7.26 -19.23
C PHE A 599 -12.35 6.78 -17.77
N ILE A 600 -12.79 7.63 -16.84
CA ILE A 600 -12.85 7.30 -15.41
C ILE A 600 -13.73 6.06 -15.21
N ALA A 601 -14.95 6.07 -15.77
CA ALA A 601 -15.89 4.97 -15.62
C ALA A 601 -15.46 3.69 -16.35
N ALA A 602 -14.75 3.78 -17.48
CA ALA A 602 -14.21 2.61 -18.17
C ALA A 602 -13.05 1.96 -17.43
N LEU A 603 -12.22 2.78 -16.77
CA LEU A 603 -11.05 2.32 -16.02
C LEU A 603 -11.38 1.93 -14.57
N SER A 604 -12.47 2.49 -13.99
CA SER A 604 -12.94 2.05 -12.67
C SER A 604 -13.50 0.64 -12.74
N SER A 605 -12.97 -0.25 -11.95
CA SER A 605 -13.46 -1.61 -11.78
C SER A 605 -14.70 -1.61 -10.87
N GLY A 606 -15.88 -1.82 -11.42
CA GLY A 606 -16.96 -2.53 -10.73
C GLY A 606 -17.88 -1.81 -9.73
N GLU A 607 -17.67 -0.57 -9.32
CA GLU A 607 -18.47 0.06 -8.23
C GLU A 607 -19.87 0.59 -8.57
N GLU A 608 -20.35 0.48 -9.80
CA GLU A 608 -21.63 1.10 -10.21
C GLU A 608 -22.80 0.14 -10.53
N LYS A 609 -22.90 -1.04 -9.93
CA LYS A 609 -24.12 -1.86 -10.11
C LYS A 609 -25.17 -1.77 -9.02
N ASP A 610 -24.93 -1.12 -7.89
CA ASP A 610 -25.89 -1.12 -6.76
C ASP A 610 -26.55 0.22 -6.40
N LYS A 611 -26.37 1.29 -7.18
CA LYS A 611 -27.06 2.57 -6.94
C LYS A 611 -28.31 2.85 -7.81
N LYS A 612 -28.80 1.83 -8.53
CA LYS A 612 -30.11 1.92 -9.24
C LYS A 612 -30.92 0.64 -9.02
N LYS A 613 -31.48 0.47 -7.83
CA LYS A 613 -32.74 -0.21 -7.56
C LYS A 613 -33.46 0.46 -6.40
#